data_b3ebf10059e10d1a4cbb8a1637179b32
#
_entry.id   b3ebf10059e10d1a4cbb8a1637179b32
#
_cell.length_a   1.000
_cell.length_b   1.000
_cell.length_c   1.000
_cell.angle_alpha   90.00
_cell.angle_beta   90.00
_cell.angle_gamma   90.00
#
_symmetry.space_group_name_H-M   'P 1'
#
loop_
_entity.id
_entity.type
_entity.pdbx_description
1 polymer ?
#
loop_
_entity_poly.entity_id
_entity_poly.type
_entity_poly.pdbx_seq_one_letter_code
_entity_poly.pdbx_strand_id
1 'polypeptide(L)'
;MFVANVCSVTEEALKRFNAWVEDPEANPIYPSLRVAVWRAAIIKEPTRTVEVLKKEWFNTKSIDGKLFSLSVLGTVKDADLITKEIIPFNFNQSPPSNAVPSADMHVLGASVSANIVGRPLQWEFMKNNWDAVIAKLGNPVVVDRFMNLSLSRFTDTAVI
;
A
#
# COMPACT_ATOMS: atom_id res chain seq x y z
N MET A 1 5.88 5.94 31.63
CA MET A 1 4.52 5.37 31.59
C MET A 1 3.93 5.27 30.16
N PHE A 2 4.24 6.17 29.25
CA PHE A 2 3.75 6.12 27.86
C PHE A 2 4.27 4.96 26.99
N VAL A 3 5.51 4.55 27.17
CA VAL A 3 6.17 3.51 26.34
C VAL A 3 5.55 2.12 26.57
N ALA A 4 5.19 1.78 27.80
CA ALA A 4 4.58 0.49 28.13
C ALA A 4 3.20 0.30 27.48
N ASN A 5 2.39 1.36 27.36
CA ASN A 5 1.08 1.29 26.72
C ASN A 5 1.16 1.11 25.19
N VAL A 6 2.16 1.69 24.54
CA VAL A 6 2.35 1.55 23.08
C VAL A 6 2.77 0.12 22.72
N CYS A 7 3.63 -0.52 23.52
CA CYS A 7 4.00 -1.93 23.33
C CYS A 7 2.76 -2.85 23.42
N SER A 8 1.93 -2.68 24.42
CA SER A 8 0.75 -3.52 24.61
C SER A 8 -0.29 -3.39 23.48
N VAL A 9 -0.48 -2.17 22.93
CA VAL A 9 -1.37 -1.93 21.80
C VAL A 9 -0.85 -2.59 20.53
N THR A 10 0.47 -2.52 20.28
CA THR A 10 1.08 -3.16 19.11
C THR A 10 0.99 -4.68 19.21
N GLU A 11 1.23 -5.26 20.38
CA GLU A 11 1.11 -6.70 20.63
C GLU A 11 -0.32 -7.20 20.43
N GLU A 12 -1.31 -6.48 20.95
CA GLU A 12 -2.73 -6.80 20.73
C GLU A 12 -3.11 -6.70 19.25
N ALA A 13 -2.60 -5.69 18.52
CA ALA A 13 -2.82 -5.56 17.09
C ALA A 13 -2.23 -6.75 16.31
N LEU A 14 -1.00 -7.17 16.64
CA LEU A 14 -0.39 -8.36 16.03
C LEU A 14 -1.15 -9.65 16.34
N LYS A 15 -1.61 -9.81 17.57
CA LYS A 15 -2.44 -10.96 17.95
C LYS A 15 -3.71 -11.02 17.09
N ARG A 16 -4.40 -9.88 16.92
CA ARG A 16 -5.61 -9.80 16.07
C ARG A 16 -5.29 -10.05 14.61
N PHE A 17 -4.18 -9.53 14.11
CA PHE A 17 -3.73 -9.79 12.75
C PHE A 17 -3.47 -11.27 12.50
N ASN A 18 -2.76 -11.93 13.40
CA ASN A 18 -2.45 -13.35 13.28
C ASN A 18 -3.70 -14.22 13.33
N ALA A 19 -4.59 -13.99 14.28
CA ALA A 19 -5.86 -14.70 14.37
C ALA A 19 -6.72 -14.51 13.11
N TRP A 20 -6.78 -13.29 12.58
CA TRP A 20 -7.49 -13.01 11.33
C TRP A 20 -6.86 -13.72 10.12
N VAL A 21 -5.52 -13.79 10.03
CA VAL A 21 -4.83 -14.51 8.94
C VAL A 21 -5.09 -16.00 8.99
N GLU A 22 -5.19 -16.59 10.19
CA GLU A 22 -5.48 -18.01 10.37
C GLU A 22 -6.92 -18.35 9.99
N ASP A 23 -7.89 -17.59 10.48
CA ASP A 23 -9.31 -17.77 10.18
C ASP A 23 -10.03 -16.42 10.15
N PRO A 24 -10.18 -15.82 8.95
CA PRO A 24 -10.82 -14.51 8.78
C PRO A 24 -12.31 -14.48 9.14
N GLU A 25 -13.00 -15.63 9.05
CA GLU A 25 -14.42 -15.73 9.35
C GLU A 25 -14.66 -15.84 10.87
N ALA A 26 -13.85 -16.64 11.56
CA ALA A 26 -13.93 -16.76 13.02
C ALA A 26 -13.35 -15.55 13.77
N ASN A 27 -12.37 -14.86 13.18
CA ASN A 27 -11.66 -13.74 13.81
C ASN A 27 -11.73 -12.46 12.96
N PRO A 28 -12.91 -11.92 12.65
CA PRO A 28 -13.02 -10.75 11.81
C PRO A 28 -12.44 -9.50 12.49
N ILE A 29 -11.66 -8.73 11.74
CA ILE A 29 -11.22 -7.40 12.18
C ILE A 29 -12.28 -6.39 11.78
N TYR A 30 -12.84 -5.65 12.75
CA TYR A 30 -13.78 -4.57 12.47
C TYR A 30 -13.20 -3.56 11.47
N PRO A 31 -13.96 -3.09 10.47
CA PRO A 31 -13.47 -2.18 9.43
C PRO A 31 -12.71 -0.96 9.96
N SER A 32 -13.20 -0.37 11.06
CA SER A 32 -12.56 0.79 11.71
C SER A 32 -11.18 0.49 12.31
N LEU A 33 -10.86 -0.77 12.58
CA LEU A 33 -9.58 -1.19 13.17
C LEU A 33 -8.61 -1.78 12.13
N ARG A 34 -9.08 -2.15 10.95
CA ARG A 34 -8.25 -2.85 9.93
C ARG A 34 -6.96 -2.10 9.62
N VAL A 35 -7.06 -0.82 9.31
CA VAL A 35 -5.88 -0.02 8.96
C VAL A 35 -4.88 0.04 10.11
N ALA A 36 -5.34 0.21 11.35
CA ALA A 36 -4.46 0.27 12.52
C ALA A 36 -3.77 -1.08 12.78
N VAL A 37 -4.53 -2.18 12.73
CA VAL A 37 -4.02 -3.54 12.92
C VAL A 37 -3.01 -3.90 11.81
N TRP A 38 -3.35 -3.67 10.56
CA TRP A 38 -2.47 -3.98 9.43
C TRP A 38 -1.22 -3.11 9.40
N ARG A 39 -1.30 -1.82 9.82
CA ARG A 39 -0.12 -0.96 10.00
C ARG A 39 0.81 -1.44 11.10
N ALA A 40 0.28 -1.93 12.21
CA ALA A 40 1.10 -2.53 13.26
C ALA A 40 1.81 -3.79 12.74
N ALA A 41 1.11 -4.64 11.99
CA ALA A 41 1.68 -5.85 11.39
C ALA A 41 2.77 -5.52 10.36
N ILE A 42 2.55 -4.56 9.46
CA ILE A 42 3.52 -4.23 8.40
C ILE A 42 4.80 -3.60 8.95
N ILE A 43 4.73 -2.96 10.11
CA ILE A 43 5.93 -2.43 10.81
C ILE A 43 6.75 -3.56 11.42
N LYS A 44 6.12 -4.60 11.91
CA LYS A 44 6.79 -5.70 12.63
C LYS A 44 7.20 -6.84 11.71
N GLU A 45 6.35 -7.21 10.77
CA GLU A 45 6.52 -8.34 9.85
C GLU A 45 6.25 -7.89 8.40
N PRO A 46 7.09 -6.98 7.82
CA PRO A 46 6.77 -6.34 6.54
C PRO A 46 6.57 -7.32 5.40
N THR A 47 7.49 -8.27 5.20
CA THR A 47 7.43 -9.23 4.09
C THR A 47 6.16 -10.08 4.13
N ARG A 48 5.88 -10.71 5.28
CA ARG A 48 4.67 -11.53 5.47
C ARG A 48 3.41 -10.71 5.30
N THR A 49 3.38 -9.50 5.87
CA THR A 49 2.19 -8.65 5.80
C THR A 49 1.92 -8.17 4.38
N VAL A 50 2.95 -7.86 3.59
CA VAL A 50 2.81 -7.52 2.16
C VAL A 50 2.14 -8.66 1.39
N GLU A 51 2.58 -9.89 1.58
CA GLU A 51 1.98 -11.06 0.93
C GLU A 51 0.51 -11.25 1.34
N VAL A 52 0.21 -11.14 2.63
CA VAL A 52 -1.16 -11.26 3.16
C VAL A 52 -2.07 -10.17 2.59
N LEU A 53 -1.63 -8.91 2.58
CA LEU A 53 -2.46 -7.81 2.08
C LEU A 53 -2.64 -7.84 0.56
N LYS A 54 -1.68 -8.33 -0.20
CA LYS A 54 -1.85 -8.62 -1.63
C LYS A 54 -2.91 -9.70 -1.84
N LYS A 55 -2.89 -10.78 -1.05
CA LYS A 55 -3.92 -11.83 -1.12
C LYS A 55 -5.29 -11.28 -0.72
N GLU A 56 -5.38 -10.46 0.33
CA GLU A 56 -6.63 -9.81 0.74
C GLU A 56 -7.17 -8.93 -0.40
N TRP A 57 -6.34 -8.14 -1.07
CA TRP A 57 -6.73 -7.35 -2.23
C TRP A 57 -7.45 -8.18 -3.30
N PHE A 58 -6.97 -9.40 -3.58
CA PHE A 58 -7.59 -10.26 -4.59
C PHE A 58 -8.86 -10.95 -4.10
N ASN A 59 -8.86 -11.40 -2.86
CA ASN A 59 -9.88 -12.31 -2.33
C ASN A 59 -11.08 -11.56 -1.76
N THR A 60 -10.88 -10.36 -1.20
CA THR A 60 -11.97 -9.63 -0.57
C THR A 60 -12.98 -9.09 -1.59
N LYS A 61 -14.26 -9.24 -1.28
CA LYS A 61 -15.36 -8.63 -2.02
C LYS A 61 -15.68 -7.21 -1.51
N SER A 62 -15.08 -6.80 -0.39
CA SER A 62 -15.29 -5.49 0.21
C SER A 62 -14.45 -4.44 -0.50
N ILE A 63 -15.09 -3.39 -1.02
CA ILE A 63 -14.40 -2.23 -1.61
C ILE A 63 -13.47 -1.59 -0.58
N ASP A 64 -13.93 -1.38 0.65
CA ASP A 64 -13.13 -0.82 1.74
C ASP A 64 -11.93 -1.71 2.06
N GLY A 65 -12.11 -3.04 2.09
CA GLY A 65 -11.03 -3.99 2.29
C GLY A 65 -9.93 -3.84 1.24
N LYS A 66 -10.30 -3.70 -0.03
CA LYS A 66 -9.36 -3.43 -1.13
C LYS A 66 -8.60 -2.13 -0.94
N LEU A 67 -9.31 -1.02 -0.74
CA LEU A 67 -8.69 0.29 -0.59
C LEU A 67 -7.80 0.39 0.65
N PHE A 68 -8.20 -0.23 1.76
CA PHE A 68 -7.38 -0.29 2.97
C PHE A 68 -6.10 -1.11 2.76
N SER A 69 -6.17 -2.25 2.05
CA SER A 69 -4.97 -3.02 1.69
C SER A 69 -3.97 -2.16 0.92
N LEU A 70 -4.40 -1.45 -0.13
CA LEU A 70 -3.54 -0.55 -0.89
C LEU A 70 -2.95 0.56 -0.02
N SER A 71 -3.76 1.17 0.84
CA SER A 71 -3.31 2.26 1.69
C SER A 71 -2.26 1.84 2.71
N VAL A 72 -2.32 0.60 3.20
CA VAL A 72 -1.34 0.06 4.16
C VAL A 72 -0.09 -0.43 3.44
N LEU A 73 -0.21 -1.09 2.28
CA LEU A 73 0.94 -1.54 1.49
C LEU A 73 1.95 -0.42 1.22
N GLY A 74 1.50 0.79 0.92
CA GLY A 74 2.40 1.94 0.69
C GLY A 74 3.14 2.44 1.93
N THR A 75 2.84 1.94 3.13
CA THR A 75 3.51 2.36 4.38
C THR A 75 4.76 1.53 4.71
N VAL A 76 5.11 0.52 3.92
CA VAL A 76 6.35 -0.26 4.05
C VAL A 76 7.57 0.66 4.07
N LYS A 77 8.50 0.42 4.99
CA LYS A 77 9.74 1.21 5.11
C LYS A 77 10.96 0.52 4.50
N ASP A 78 10.83 -0.71 4.06
CA ASP A 78 11.89 -1.45 3.40
C ASP A 78 11.94 -1.06 1.92
N ALA A 79 13.07 -0.47 1.50
CA ALA A 79 13.28 0.03 0.14
C ALA A 79 13.24 -1.11 -0.92
N ASP A 80 13.75 -2.28 -0.57
CA ASP A 80 13.74 -3.45 -1.44
C ASP A 80 12.33 -3.97 -1.68
N LEU A 81 11.52 -4.09 -0.61
CA LEU A 81 10.11 -4.47 -0.74
C LEU A 81 9.32 -3.44 -1.55
N ILE A 82 9.56 -2.14 -1.33
CA ILE A 82 8.90 -1.08 -2.10
C ILE A 82 9.22 -1.24 -3.59
N THR A 83 10.49 -1.38 -3.93
CA THR A 83 10.95 -1.43 -5.33
C THR A 83 10.58 -2.72 -6.04
N LYS A 84 10.69 -3.87 -5.35
CA LYS A 84 10.50 -5.20 -5.97
C LYS A 84 9.06 -5.68 -5.90
N GLU A 85 8.28 -5.23 -4.91
CA GLU A 85 6.96 -5.78 -4.63
C GLU A 85 5.82 -4.74 -4.73
N ILE A 86 5.99 -3.55 -4.13
CA ILE A 86 4.89 -2.60 -4.00
C ILE A 86 4.69 -1.79 -5.28
N ILE A 87 5.76 -1.20 -5.82
CA ILE A 87 5.68 -0.41 -7.05
C ILE A 87 5.28 -1.30 -8.24
N PRO A 88 5.90 -2.47 -8.49
CA PRO A 88 5.46 -3.35 -9.57
C PRO A 88 4.02 -3.84 -9.42
N PHE A 89 3.55 -4.08 -8.20
CA PHE A 89 2.17 -4.45 -7.95
C PHE A 89 1.18 -3.37 -8.41
N ASN A 90 1.51 -2.10 -8.22
CA ASN A 90 0.68 -0.98 -8.68
C ASN A 90 0.68 -0.85 -10.21
N PHE A 91 1.82 -1.04 -10.85
CA PHE A 91 2.02 -0.75 -12.28
C PHE A 91 2.09 -1.99 -13.18
N ASN A 92 1.98 -3.20 -12.64
CA ASN A 92 2.11 -4.41 -13.43
C ASN A 92 1.02 -4.50 -14.51
N GLN A 93 1.45 -4.57 -15.76
CA GLN A 93 0.58 -4.66 -16.94
C GLN A 93 0.30 -6.09 -17.40
N SER A 94 1.03 -7.07 -16.86
CA SER A 94 0.95 -8.45 -17.33
C SER A 94 -0.24 -9.19 -16.71
N PRO A 95 -1.04 -9.96 -17.50
CA PRO A 95 -1.97 -10.92 -16.96
C PRO A 95 -1.24 -12.05 -16.21
N PRO A 96 -1.87 -12.68 -15.23
CA PRO A 96 -3.30 -12.67 -14.94
C PRO A 96 -3.72 -11.31 -14.36
N SER A 97 -4.98 -10.98 -14.48
CA SER A 97 -5.66 -9.72 -14.15
C SER A 97 -5.49 -9.20 -12.70
N ASN A 98 -4.33 -9.39 -12.17
CA ASN A 98 -3.93 -9.16 -10.78
C ASN A 98 -3.38 -7.77 -10.55
N ALA A 99 -3.28 -6.96 -11.58
CA ALA A 99 -2.86 -5.58 -11.45
C ALA A 99 -3.95 -4.74 -10.80
N VAL A 100 -3.52 -3.76 -10.01
CA VAL A 100 -4.44 -2.76 -9.47
C VAL A 100 -5.12 -2.03 -10.64
N PRO A 101 -6.44 -1.91 -10.68
CA PRO A 101 -7.14 -1.16 -11.71
C PRO A 101 -6.67 0.29 -11.75
N SER A 102 -6.61 0.90 -12.94
CA SER A 102 -6.14 2.28 -13.09
C SER A 102 -6.89 3.28 -12.19
N ALA A 103 -8.19 3.06 -11.99
CA ALA A 103 -9.02 3.87 -11.10
C ALA A 103 -8.56 3.84 -9.63
N ASP A 104 -7.93 2.77 -9.15
CA ASP A 104 -7.53 2.57 -7.76
C ASP A 104 -6.01 2.80 -7.52
N MET A 105 -5.23 2.87 -8.60
CA MET A 105 -3.76 3.04 -8.52
C MET A 105 -3.34 4.25 -7.69
N HIS A 106 -4.16 5.30 -7.70
CA HIS A 106 -3.89 6.52 -6.93
C HIS A 106 -3.88 6.30 -5.41
N VAL A 107 -4.58 5.29 -4.89
CA VAL A 107 -4.61 4.99 -3.45
C VAL A 107 -3.25 4.49 -2.99
N LEU A 108 -2.69 3.51 -3.71
CA LEU A 108 -1.35 2.99 -3.41
C LEU A 108 -0.28 4.04 -3.73
N GLY A 109 -0.38 4.73 -4.87
CA GLY A 109 0.54 5.81 -5.25
C GLY A 109 0.62 6.93 -4.22
N ALA A 110 -0.51 7.39 -3.70
CA ALA A 110 -0.57 8.40 -2.63
C ALA A 110 0.04 7.89 -1.32
N SER A 111 -0.19 6.62 -0.97
CA SER A 111 0.38 6.03 0.24
C SER A 111 1.89 5.88 0.15
N VAL A 112 2.43 5.41 -1.00
CA VAL A 112 3.88 5.34 -1.24
C VAL A 112 4.51 6.73 -1.23
N SER A 113 3.84 7.74 -1.80
CA SER A 113 4.32 9.14 -1.79
C SER A 113 4.30 9.78 -0.41
N ALA A 114 3.38 9.36 0.47
CA ALA A 114 3.37 9.80 1.86
C ALA A 114 4.53 9.21 2.69
N ASN A 115 5.10 8.12 2.21
CA ASN A 115 6.22 7.41 2.83
C ASN A 115 7.53 8.05 2.39
N ILE A 116 8.34 8.52 3.35
CA ILE A 116 9.62 9.20 3.07
C ILE A 116 10.61 8.32 2.30
N VAL A 117 10.58 7.00 2.52
CA VAL A 117 11.42 6.03 1.78
C VAL A 117 10.83 5.73 0.40
N GLY A 118 9.51 5.59 0.32
CA GLY A 118 8.83 5.21 -0.91
C GLY A 118 8.76 6.31 -1.95
N ARG A 119 8.64 7.57 -1.52
CA ARG A 119 8.47 8.74 -2.39
C ARG A 119 9.56 8.85 -3.47
N PRO A 120 10.86 8.89 -3.15
CA PRO A 120 11.89 8.97 -4.18
C PRO A 120 11.93 7.74 -5.08
N LEU A 121 11.69 6.55 -4.53
CA LEU A 121 11.68 5.31 -5.30
C LEU A 121 10.54 5.28 -6.34
N GLN A 122 9.34 5.71 -5.95
CA GLN A 122 8.22 5.82 -6.87
C GLN A 122 8.48 6.84 -7.97
N TRP A 123 9.06 7.99 -7.63
CA TRP A 123 9.41 9.03 -8.59
C TRP A 123 10.44 8.53 -9.61
N GLU A 124 11.52 7.88 -9.16
CA GLU A 124 12.51 7.27 -10.05
C GLU A 124 11.88 6.21 -10.97
N PHE A 125 11.02 5.35 -10.43
CA PHE A 125 10.31 4.38 -11.24
C PHE A 125 9.44 5.07 -12.31
N MET A 126 8.69 6.10 -11.95
CA MET A 126 7.82 6.81 -12.88
C MET A 126 8.63 7.51 -13.99
N LYS A 127 9.74 8.17 -13.66
CA LYS A 127 10.62 8.80 -14.68
C LYS A 127 11.16 7.77 -15.67
N ASN A 128 11.62 6.63 -15.17
CA ASN A 128 12.23 5.60 -15.99
C ASN A 128 11.21 4.78 -16.81
N ASN A 129 9.93 4.84 -16.47
CA ASN A 129 8.87 4.06 -17.10
C ASN A 129 7.68 4.93 -17.52
N TRP A 130 7.92 6.19 -17.86
CA TRP A 130 6.89 7.19 -18.07
C TRP A 130 5.80 6.75 -19.05
N ASP A 131 6.16 6.30 -20.23
CA ASP A 131 5.21 5.89 -21.27
C ASP A 131 4.34 4.71 -20.81
N ALA A 132 4.94 3.74 -20.11
CA ALA A 132 4.22 2.61 -19.56
C ALA A 132 3.26 3.02 -18.43
N VAL A 133 3.65 3.97 -17.59
CA VAL A 133 2.81 4.54 -16.52
C VAL A 133 1.60 5.25 -17.13
N ILE A 134 1.81 6.12 -18.13
CA ILE A 134 0.73 6.83 -18.81
C ILE A 134 -0.19 5.87 -19.55
N ALA A 135 0.35 4.88 -20.25
CA ALA A 135 -0.44 3.86 -20.93
C ALA A 135 -1.30 3.05 -19.95
N LYS A 136 -0.77 2.70 -18.78
CA LYS A 136 -1.51 1.98 -17.72
C LYS A 136 -2.62 2.82 -17.12
N LEU A 137 -2.39 4.09 -16.87
CA LEU A 137 -3.40 5.02 -16.35
C LEU A 137 -4.50 5.29 -17.38
N GLY A 138 -4.14 5.37 -18.66
CA GLY A 138 -5.02 5.31 -19.84
C GLY A 138 -5.97 6.49 -20.07
N ASN A 139 -6.39 7.19 -19.02
CA ASN A 139 -7.36 8.27 -19.07
C ASN A 139 -6.77 9.54 -18.46
N PRO A 140 -6.86 10.72 -19.11
CA PRO A 140 -6.31 11.98 -18.61
C PRO A 140 -6.77 12.35 -17.19
N VAL A 141 -8.02 12.07 -16.83
CA VAL A 141 -8.54 12.35 -15.48
C VAL A 141 -7.89 11.45 -14.44
N VAL A 142 -7.64 10.17 -14.79
CA VAL A 142 -6.94 9.22 -13.92
C VAL A 142 -5.47 9.62 -13.77
N VAL A 143 -4.84 10.03 -14.88
CA VAL A 143 -3.46 10.57 -14.87
C VAL A 143 -3.36 11.77 -13.95
N ASP A 144 -4.22 12.78 -14.14
CA ASP A 144 -4.23 13.99 -13.31
C ASP A 144 -4.39 13.64 -11.82
N ARG A 145 -5.37 12.82 -11.48
CA ARG A 145 -5.61 12.40 -10.10
C ARG A 145 -4.42 11.65 -9.51
N PHE A 146 -3.84 10.71 -10.27
CA PHE A 146 -2.69 9.94 -9.82
C PHE A 146 -1.49 10.85 -9.60
N MET A 147 -1.17 11.73 -10.55
CA MET A 147 -0.03 12.65 -10.48
C MET A 147 -0.18 13.64 -9.32
N ASN A 148 -1.35 14.27 -9.17
CA ASN A 148 -1.62 15.20 -8.08
C ASN A 148 -1.41 14.55 -6.71
N LEU A 149 -1.93 13.34 -6.50
CA LEU A 149 -1.79 12.64 -5.21
C LEU A 149 -0.39 12.08 -4.99
N SER A 150 0.30 11.68 -6.05
CA SER A 150 1.64 11.11 -5.97
C SER A 150 2.74 12.16 -5.86
N LEU A 151 2.53 13.39 -6.36
CA LEU A 151 3.53 14.45 -6.39
C LEU A 151 3.30 15.56 -5.35
N SER A 152 2.11 15.65 -4.77
CA SER A 152 1.73 16.73 -3.84
C SER A 152 2.62 16.87 -2.60
N ARG A 153 3.43 15.88 -2.30
CA ARG A 153 4.31 15.84 -1.13
C ARG A 153 5.78 16.11 -1.44
N PHE A 154 6.10 16.43 -2.70
CA PHE A 154 7.44 16.90 -3.06
C PHE A 154 7.51 18.39 -2.76
N THR A 155 8.36 18.75 -1.80
CA THR A 155 8.58 20.15 -1.37
C THR A 155 9.95 20.67 -1.74
N ASP A 156 10.84 19.80 -2.24
CA ASP A 156 12.19 20.16 -2.62
C ASP A 156 12.29 20.35 -4.13
N THR A 157 12.66 21.57 -4.54
CA THR A 157 12.87 21.95 -5.94
C THR A 157 14.05 21.23 -6.61
N ALA A 158 14.94 20.62 -5.82
CA ALA A 158 16.07 19.84 -6.34
C ALA A 158 15.68 18.47 -6.90
N VAL A 159 14.43 18.04 -6.71
CA VAL A 159 13.94 16.71 -7.12
C VAL A 159 13.09 16.79 -8.40
N ILE A 160 12.74 17.97 -8.85
CA ILE A 160 12.01 18.23 -10.09
C ILE A 160 12.98 18.72 -11.16
#